data_19741a4dc2058891bac6738a83551817
#
_entry.id   19741a4dc2058891bac6738a83551817
#
_cell.length_a   1.000
_cell.length_b   1.000
_cell.length_c   1.000
_cell.angle_alpha   90.00
_cell.angle_beta   90.00
_cell.angle_gamma   90.00
#
_symmetry.space_group_name_H-M   'P 1'
#
loop_
_entity.id
_entity.type
_entity.pdbx_description
1 polymer ?
#
loop_
_entity_poly.entity_id
_entity_poly.type
_entity_poly.pdbx_seq_one_letter_code
_entity_poly.pdbx_strand_id
1 'polypeptide(L)'
;MVTTGAVVGASSGCSRVATADTGDGGHLLEQLRAKGTVRLGIAGEQPYGYIGADGEITGSAPAIATRIFRRLGVDRVEPFPTEFGSLIFGLNSLQFDVVAAGMYINPERCEQVLFADPEYQMKDAFIVPRGNPKKLRTYADIARAGARMATGIGYAEIDYAKDAGVKRIDTLPDQLAGLLAVEQGRVDVFVGTAVTVRNVVEQTKSTKVEATDEVTPYLDGKPVVDVGGFAFRLPERNLWAAFNRELHKMKRSGELLDVMRPFGFTKDQMTDIKAEEKCRP
;
A
#
# COMPACT_ATOMS: atom_id res chain seq x y z
N MET A 1 -23.04 -72.05 -30.59
CA MET A 1 -22.08 -70.97 -30.73
C MET A 1 -22.52 -69.82 -29.82
N VAL A 2 -21.84 -69.63 -28.75
CA VAL A 2 -22.14 -68.59 -27.73
C VAL A 2 -21.01 -67.55 -27.86
N THR A 3 -21.36 -66.35 -28.25
CA THR A 3 -20.41 -65.23 -28.29
C THR A 3 -20.52 -64.41 -27.03
N THR A 4 -19.45 -64.45 -26.25
CA THR A 4 -19.28 -63.67 -25.01
C THR A 4 -18.82 -62.25 -25.36
N GLY A 5 -19.64 -61.23 -25.08
CA GLY A 5 -19.27 -59.83 -25.19
C GLY A 5 -18.57 -59.35 -23.92
N ALA A 6 -17.36 -58.81 -24.07
CA ALA A 6 -16.60 -58.17 -22.99
C ALA A 6 -17.06 -56.70 -22.80
N VAL A 7 -17.50 -56.35 -21.60
CA VAL A 7 -17.82 -55.00 -21.19
C VAL A 7 -16.53 -54.34 -20.68
N VAL A 8 -16.05 -53.33 -21.38
CA VAL A 8 -14.94 -52.49 -20.93
C VAL A 8 -15.52 -51.42 -20.01
N GLY A 9 -15.25 -51.51 -18.72
CA GLY A 9 -15.57 -50.50 -17.72
C GLY A 9 -14.62 -49.31 -17.80
N ALA A 10 -15.13 -48.16 -18.20
CA ALA A 10 -14.42 -46.89 -18.12
C ALA A 10 -14.39 -46.40 -16.67
N SER A 11 -13.24 -46.46 -16.01
CA SER A 11 -13.02 -45.88 -14.71
C SER A 11 -12.83 -44.36 -14.86
N SER A 12 -13.87 -43.59 -14.52
CA SER A 12 -13.80 -42.16 -14.37
C SER A 12 -12.92 -41.81 -13.16
N GLY A 13 -11.67 -41.47 -13.42
CA GLY A 13 -10.77 -40.88 -12.41
C GLY A 13 -11.24 -39.49 -12.03
N CYS A 14 -11.94 -39.35 -10.90
CA CYS A 14 -12.14 -38.09 -10.24
C CYS A 14 -10.75 -37.59 -9.79
N SER A 15 -10.19 -36.61 -10.49
CA SER A 15 -9.05 -35.86 -9.98
C SER A 15 -9.47 -35.20 -8.68
N ARG A 16 -8.98 -35.68 -7.55
CA ARG A 16 -9.09 -34.97 -6.28
C ARG A 16 -8.36 -33.66 -6.44
N VAL A 17 -9.10 -32.55 -6.45
CA VAL A 17 -8.52 -31.24 -6.17
C VAL A 17 -7.91 -31.36 -4.76
N ALA A 18 -6.59 -31.24 -4.69
CA ALA A 18 -5.90 -31.22 -3.40
C ALA A 18 -6.44 -30.01 -2.65
N THR A 19 -7.28 -30.25 -1.64
CA THR A 19 -7.59 -29.25 -0.63
C THR A 19 -6.29 -28.91 0.05
N ALA A 20 -5.81 -27.69 -0.12
CA ALA A 20 -4.64 -27.18 0.58
C ALA A 20 -4.85 -27.43 2.09
N ASP A 21 -3.97 -28.21 2.65
CA ASP A 21 -3.90 -28.43 4.09
C ASP A 21 -3.55 -27.10 4.75
N THR A 22 -4.51 -26.52 5.47
CA THR A 22 -4.42 -25.18 6.07
C THR A 22 -3.65 -25.18 7.40
N GLY A 23 -2.90 -26.24 7.70
CA GLY A 23 -2.26 -26.45 9.00
C GLY A 23 -0.86 -25.84 9.16
N ASP A 24 -0.17 -25.39 8.10
CA ASP A 24 1.28 -25.17 8.16
C ASP A 24 1.77 -23.83 7.59
N GLY A 25 1.09 -22.75 7.88
CA GLY A 25 1.63 -21.38 7.61
C GLY A 25 1.77 -20.97 6.14
N GLY A 26 1.14 -21.72 5.21
CA GLY A 26 1.14 -21.44 3.77
C GLY A 26 2.38 -21.93 3.02
N HIS A 27 2.20 -22.28 1.75
CA HIS A 27 3.25 -22.79 0.86
C HIS A 27 3.66 -21.78 -0.22
N LEU A 28 3.18 -20.54 -0.15
CA LEU A 28 3.40 -19.56 -1.22
C LEU A 28 4.88 -19.29 -1.47
N LEU A 29 5.71 -19.19 -0.44
CA LEU A 29 7.15 -18.95 -0.62
C LEU A 29 7.81 -20.02 -1.48
N GLU A 30 7.47 -21.30 -1.27
CA GLU A 30 8.01 -22.42 -2.05
C GLU A 30 7.51 -22.39 -3.50
N GLN A 31 6.22 -22.06 -3.68
CA GLN A 31 5.64 -21.87 -5.02
C GLN A 31 6.31 -20.72 -5.78
N LEU A 32 6.55 -19.58 -5.11
CA LEU A 32 7.24 -18.44 -5.70
C LEU A 32 8.69 -18.79 -6.09
N ARG A 33 9.40 -19.55 -5.26
CA ARG A 33 10.75 -20.06 -5.56
C ARG A 33 10.74 -20.96 -6.79
N ALA A 34 9.81 -21.91 -6.84
CA ALA A 34 9.68 -22.82 -7.97
C ALA A 34 9.33 -22.08 -9.28
N LYS A 35 8.49 -21.04 -9.20
CA LYS A 35 8.11 -20.19 -10.34
C LYS A 35 9.20 -19.17 -10.70
N GLY A 36 10.03 -18.76 -9.75
CA GLY A 36 11.04 -17.71 -9.91
C GLY A 36 10.48 -16.30 -10.01
N THR A 37 9.19 -16.10 -9.71
CA THR A 37 8.49 -14.82 -9.94
C THR A 37 7.48 -14.55 -8.84
N VAL A 38 7.43 -13.29 -8.36
CA VAL A 38 6.41 -12.77 -7.45
C VAL A 38 5.66 -11.61 -8.12
N ARG A 39 4.34 -11.57 -7.96
CA ARG A 39 3.49 -10.48 -8.44
C ARG A 39 3.24 -9.49 -7.31
N LEU A 40 3.52 -8.21 -7.54
CA LEU A 40 3.31 -7.14 -6.58
C LEU A 40 2.11 -6.29 -6.97
N GLY A 41 1.11 -6.21 -6.10
CA GLY A 41 0.03 -5.23 -6.20
C GLY A 41 0.57 -3.84 -5.88
N ILE A 42 0.47 -2.93 -6.84
CA ILE A 42 0.89 -1.53 -6.74
C ILE A 42 -0.26 -0.59 -7.10
N ALA A 43 -0.28 0.60 -6.50
CA ALA A 43 -1.36 1.56 -6.71
C ALA A 43 -1.05 2.65 -7.76
N GLY A 44 0.13 2.62 -8.37
CA GLY A 44 0.56 3.69 -9.28
C GLY A 44 0.97 4.98 -8.58
N GLU A 45 1.09 4.96 -7.26
CA GLU A 45 1.35 6.15 -6.44
C GLU A 45 2.84 6.38 -6.23
N GLN A 46 3.33 7.47 -6.79
CA GLN A 46 4.71 7.90 -6.55
C GLN A 46 4.84 8.55 -5.17
N PRO A 47 5.89 8.20 -4.41
CA PRO A 47 7.05 7.39 -4.79
C PRO A 47 6.98 5.93 -4.33
N TYR A 48 5.83 5.42 -3.91
CA TYR A 48 5.71 4.09 -3.28
C TYR A 48 5.85 2.94 -4.27
N GLY A 49 4.92 2.80 -5.24
CA GLY A 49 4.96 1.71 -6.22
C GLY A 49 4.20 2.10 -7.49
N TYR A 50 4.91 2.24 -8.60
CA TYR A 50 4.35 2.73 -9.86
C TYR A 50 5.13 2.17 -11.07
N ILE A 51 4.63 2.43 -12.28
CA ILE A 51 5.33 2.13 -13.52
C ILE A 51 6.09 3.39 -13.96
N GLY A 52 7.39 3.25 -14.14
CA GLY A 52 8.26 4.33 -14.59
C GLY A 52 8.04 4.71 -16.06
N ALA A 53 8.70 5.78 -16.49
CA ALA A 53 8.61 6.24 -17.89
C ALA A 53 9.20 5.23 -18.90
N ASP A 54 10.05 4.32 -18.43
CA ASP A 54 10.63 3.21 -19.18
C ASP A 54 9.70 1.99 -19.30
N GLY A 55 8.53 2.03 -18.66
CA GLY A 55 7.58 0.93 -18.59
C GLY A 55 7.87 -0.11 -17.51
N GLU A 56 8.95 0.06 -16.74
CA GLU A 56 9.35 -0.86 -15.68
C GLU A 56 8.75 -0.49 -14.32
N ILE A 57 8.59 -1.50 -13.47
CA ILE A 57 8.15 -1.28 -12.08
C ILE A 57 9.23 -0.55 -11.29
N THR A 58 8.85 0.50 -10.59
CA THR A 58 9.74 1.31 -9.76
C THR A 58 9.02 1.83 -8.50
N GLY A 59 9.77 2.49 -7.63
CA GLY A 59 9.27 3.01 -6.35
C GLY A 59 9.95 2.37 -5.15
N SER A 60 9.75 2.95 -3.97
CA SER A 60 10.39 2.49 -2.74
C SER A 60 10.02 1.04 -2.40
N ALA A 61 8.74 0.70 -2.46
CA ALA A 61 8.26 -0.63 -2.11
C ALA A 61 8.72 -1.71 -3.12
N PRO A 62 8.59 -1.56 -4.46
CA PRO A 62 9.19 -2.50 -5.41
C PRO A 62 10.70 -2.65 -5.27
N ALA A 63 11.44 -1.56 -4.98
CA ALA A 63 12.88 -1.62 -4.80
C ALA A 63 13.28 -2.46 -3.57
N ILE A 64 12.56 -2.33 -2.45
CA ILE A 64 12.73 -3.14 -1.25
C ILE A 64 12.36 -4.60 -1.55
N ALA A 65 11.17 -4.83 -2.13
CA ALA A 65 10.66 -6.16 -2.45
C ALA A 65 11.64 -6.94 -3.35
N THR A 66 12.17 -6.31 -4.40
CA THR A 66 13.13 -6.93 -5.32
C THR A 66 14.37 -7.44 -4.58
N ARG A 67 14.92 -6.65 -3.63
CA ARG A 67 16.08 -7.08 -2.84
C ARG A 67 15.76 -8.25 -1.92
N ILE A 68 14.61 -8.16 -1.23
CA ILE A 68 14.19 -9.21 -0.29
C ILE A 68 13.89 -10.50 -1.05
N PHE A 69 13.09 -10.44 -2.13
CA PHE A 69 12.70 -11.64 -2.88
C PHE A 69 13.89 -12.33 -3.52
N ARG A 70 14.89 -11.60 -4.05
CA ARG A 70 16.15 -12.21 -4.52
C ARG A 70 16.87 -12.98 -3.42
N ARG A 71 16.93 -12.45 -2.19
CA ARG A 71 17.50 -13.17 -1.04
C ARG A 71 16.70 -14.39 -0.63
N LEU A 72 15.39 -14.37 -0.91
CA LEU A 72 14.50 -15.51 -0.69
C LEU A 72 14.51 -16.53 -1.84
N GLY A 73 15.30 -16.31 -2.91
CA GLY A 73 15.39 -17.21 -4.05
C GLY A 73 14.30 -17.01 -5.09
N VAL A 74 13.75 -15.79 -5.20
CA VAL A 74 12.76 -15.39 -6.22
C VAL A 74 13.34 -14.22 -7.01
N ASP A 75 13.71 -14.46 -8.28
CA ASP A 75 14.54 -13.53 -9.05
C ASP A 75 13.75 -12.41 -9.74
N ARG A 76 12.50 -12.66 -10.10
CA ARG A 76 11.68 -11.71 -10.85
C ARG A 76 10.53 -11.15 -10.03
N VAL A 77 10.30 -9.87 -10.24
CA VAL A 77 9.17 -9.11 -9.69
C VAL A 77 8.32 -8.64 -10.86
N GLU A 78 7.03 -8.94 -10.84
CA GLU A 78 6.06 -8.51 -11.84
C GLU A 78 5.05 -7.54 -11.21
N PRO A 79 4.78 -6.38 -11.82
CA PRO A 79 3.77 -5.46 -11.32
C PRO A 79 2.35 -5.95 -11.62
N PHE A 80 1.45 -5.66 -10.70
CA PHE A 80 0.01 -5.75 -10.89
C PHE A 80 -0.61 -4.41 -10.50
N PRO A 81 -0.74 -3.46 -11.43
CA PRO A 81 -1.34 -2.16 -11.16
C PRO A 81 -2.84 -2.29 -10.86
N THR A 82 -3.29 -1.62 -9.80
CA THR A 82 -4.70 -1.53 -9.44
C THR A 82 -4.94 -0.23 -8.64
N GLU A 83 -6.19 0.11 -8.37
CA GLU A 83 -6.51 1.22 -7.47
C GLU A 83 -6.18 0.87 -6.02
N PHE A 84 -5.77 1.86 -5.21
CA PHE A 84 -5.36 1.64 -3.83
C PHE A 84 -6.44 0.93 -2.99
N GLY A 85 -7.69 1.36 -3.10
CA GLY A 85 -8.81 0.76 -2.37
C GLY A 85 -9.11 -0.69 -2.76
N SER A 86 -8.59 -1.17 -3.89
CA SER A 86 -8.77 -2.55 -4.37
C SER A 86 -7.64 -3.50 -3.99
N LEU A 87 -6.56 -3.00 -3.36
CA LEU A 87 -5.35 -3.80 -3.08
C LEU A 87 -5.63 -5.01 -2.17
N ILE A 88 -6.32 -4.83 -1.04
CA ILE A 88 -6.61 -5.94 -0.11
C ILE A 88 -7.53 -6.98 -0.76
N PHE A 89 -8.55 -6.52 -1.50
CA PHE A 89 -9.43 -7.43 -2.24
C PHE A 89 -8.67 -8.22 -3.30
N GLY A 90 -7.82 -7.56 -4.11
CA GLY A 90 -7.00 -8.21 -5.14
C GLY A 90 -6.01 -9.23 -4.56
N LEU A 91 -5.38 -8.91 -3.43
CA LEU A 91 -4.50 -9.82 -2.69
C LEU A 91 -5.25 -11.09 -2.25
N ASN A 92 -6.41 -10.92 -1.61
CA ASN A 92 -7.21 -12.03 -1.09
C ASN A 92 -7.90 -12.83 -2.21
N SER A 93 -8.13 -12.21 -3.37
CA SER A 93 -8.63 -12.86 -4.59
C SER A 93 -7.51 -13.47 -5.45
N LEU A 94 -6.28 -13.58 -4.95
CA LEU A 94 -5.12 -14.22 -5.61
C LEU A 94 -4.72 -13.55 -6.93
N GLN A 95 -5.08 -12.28 -7.17
CA GLN A 95 -4.68 -11.56 -8.37
C GLN A 95 -3.17 -11.29 -8.39
N PHE A 96 -2.60 -11.07 -7.21
CA PHE A 96 -1.15 -10.92 -6.98
C PHE A 96 -0.77 -11.53 -5.63
N ASP A 97 0.50 -11.48 -5.30
CA ASP A 97 1.04 -12.28 -4.20
C ASP A 97 1.35 -11.45 -2.94
N VAL A 98 1.71 -10.17 -3.11
CA VAL A 98 2.07 -9.23 -2.03
C VAL A 98 1.62 -7.82 -2.41
N VAL A 99 1.11 -7.05 -1.44
CA VAL A 99 0.88 -5.61 -1.61
C VAL A 99 2.20 -4.87 -1.39
N ALA A 100 2.58 -4.02 -2.35
CA ALA A 100 3.79 -3.21 -2.34
C ALA A 100 3.47 -1.76 -2.75
N ALA A 101 2.69 -1.07 -1.93
CA ALA A 101 2.08 0.23 -2.25
C ALA A 101 2.16 1.25 -1.10
N GLY A 102 3.05 1.05 -0.12
CA GLY A 102 3.12 1.95 1.03
C GLY A 102 1.84 1.98 1.87
N MET A 103 1.16 0.84 1.98
CA MET A 103 -0.12 0.78 2.67
C MET A 103 0.03 1.02 4.18
N TYR A 104 -0.70 2.00 4.72
CA TYR A 104 -0.72 2.26 6.15
C TYR A 104 -1.33 1.09 6.93
N ILE A 105 -0.69 0.76 8.05
CA ILE A 105 -1.08 -0.31 8.96
C ILE A 105 -2.08 0.24 9.97
N ASN A 106 -3.28 -0.32 10.01
CA ASN A 106 -4.32 0.00 10.99
C ASN A 106 -5.10 -1.25 11.39
N PRO A 107 -5.86 -1.24 12.49
CA PRO A 107 -6.58 -2.41 12.98
C PRO A 107 -7.52 -3.04 11.95
N GLU A 108 -8.32 -2.24 11.24
CA GLU A 108 -9.28 -2.73 10.24
C GLU A 108 -8.61 -3.54 9.13
N ARG A 109 -7.48 -3.06 8.61
CA ARG A 109 -6.72 -3.76 7.57
C ARG A 109 -6.03 -5.02 8.12
N CYS A 110 -5.58 -4.98 9.38
CA CYS A 110 -4.96 -6.14 10.04
C CYS A 110 -5.92 -7.32 10.24
N GLU A 111 -7.23 -7.07 10.29
CA GLU A 111 -8.24 -8.14 10.30
C GLU A 111 -8.28 -8.92 8.98
N GLN A 112 -7.81 -8.32 7.88
CA GLN A 112 -7.93 -8.85 6.53
C GLN A 112 -6.61 -9.40 5.96
N VAL A 113 -5.45 -8.90 6.47
CA VAL A 113 -4.12 -9.23 5.95
C VAL A 113 -3.07 -9.28 7.06
N LEU A 114 -1.92 -9.93 6.79
CA LEU A 114 -0.72 -9.84 7.62
C LEU A 114 0.13 -8.68 7.11
N PHE A 115 0.52 -7.76 7.97
CA PHE A 115 1.52 -6.76 7.62
C PHE A 115 2.92 -7.18 8.04
N ALA A 116 3.92 -6.93 7.18
CA ALA A 116 5.31 -6.87 7.62
C ALA A 116 5.49 -5.70 8.59
N ASP A 117 6.57 -5.71 9.37
CA ASP A 117 6.93 -4.53 10.16
C ASP A 117 7.12 -3.31 9.25
N PRO A 118 6.74 -2.12 9.69
CA PRO A 118 6.76 -0.93 8.84
C PRO A 118 8.14 -0.65 8.26
N GLU A 119 8.18 -0.26 7.01
CA GLU A 119 9.38 0.24 6.35
C GLU A 119 9.62 1.72 6.65
N TYR A 120 8.57 2.47 6.94
CA TYR A 120 8.63 3.90 7.23
C TYR A 120 7.48 4.37 8.13
N GLN A 121 7.64 5.58 8.67
CA GLN A 121 6.58 6.39 9.26
C GLN A 121 6.34 7.65 8.41
N MET A 122 5.13 8.19 8.41
CA MET A 122 4.79 9.35 7.61
C MET A 122 3.74 10.22 8.31
N LYS A 123 3.74 11.50 7.98
CA LYS A 123 2.66 12.44 8.27
C LYS A 123 1.91 12.75 6.99
N ASP A 124 0.78 13.42 7.12
CA ASP A 124 0.03 13.92 5.98
C ASP A 124 0.55 15.27 5.51
N ALA A 125 0.12 15.67 4.32
CA ALA A 125 0.20 17.03 3.84
C ALA A 125 -1.02 17.34 2.97
N PHE A 126 -1.25 18.61 2.71
CA PHE A 126 -2.39 19.07 1.94
C PHE A 126 -1.92 19.73 0.64
N ILE A 127 -2.67 19.48 -0.44
CA ILE A 127 -2.60 20.30 -1.64
C ILE A 127 -3.68 21.36 -1.50
N VAL A 128 -3.27 22.63 -1.53
CA VAL A 128 -4.16 23.78 -1.41
C VAL A 128 -3.93 24.75 -2.56
N PRO A 129 -4.89 25.64 -2.91
CA PRO A 129 -4.63 26.73 -3.81
C PRO A 129 -3.47 27.58 -3.32
N ARG A 130 -2.65 28.10 -4.27
CA ARG A 130 -1.45 28.88 -3.93
C ARG A 130 -1.76 30.02 -2.97
N GLY A 131 -0.92 30.15 -1.94
CA GLY A 131 -1.06 31.07 -0.85
C GLY A 131 -2.05 30.65 0.22
N ASN A 132 -2.61 29.45 0.13
CA ASN A 132 -3.51 28.82 1.10
C ASN A 132 -4.57 29.82 1.63
N PRO A 133 -5.48 30.34 0.78
CA PRO A 133 -6.36 31.45 1.13
C PRO A 133 -7.31 31.14 2.29
N LYS A 134 -7.63 29.85 2.51
CA LYS A 134 -8.45 29.39 3.64
C LYS A 134 -7.63 29.03 4.89
N LYS A 135 -6.29 29.16 4.84
CA LYS A 135 -5.36 28.89 5.95
C LYS A 135 -5.50 27.47 6.53
N LEU A 136 -5.70 26.47 5.68
CA LEU A 136 -5.91 25.08 6.05
C LEU A 136 -4.54 24.46 6.42
N ARG A 137 -4.33 24.15 7.69
CA ARG A 137 -3.10 23.58 8.23
C ARG A 137 -3.33 22.32 9.05
N THR A 138 -4.58 22.05 9.42
CA THR A 138 -5.00 20.88 10.17
C THR A 138 -6.36 20.40 9.66
N TYR A 139 -6.72 19.17 9.96
CA TYR A 139 -8.07 18.66 9.68
C TYR A 139 -9.17 19.49 10.37
N ALA A 140 -8.88 19.97 11.58
CA ALA A 140 -9.80 20.86 12.30
C ALA A 140 -9.99 22.21 11.57
N ASP A 141 -8.99 22.72 10.86
CA ASP A 141 -9.17 23.93 10.04
C ASP A 141 -10.06 23.65 8.84
N ILE A 142 -9.92 22.47 8.21
CA ILE A 142 -10.81 22.05 7.10
C ILE A 142 -12.26 22.01 7.57
N ALA A 143 -12.49 21.37 8.73
CA ALA A 143 -13.82 21.29 9.34
C ALA A 143 -14.39 22.67 9.68
N ARG A 144 -13.60 23.51 10.35
CA ARG A 144 -14.01 24.88 10.78
C ARG A 144 -14.31 25.79 9.60
N ALA A 145 -13.54 25.67 8.52
CA ALA A 145 -13.75 26.44 7.30
C ALA A 145 -14.95 25.93 6.46
N GLY A 146 -15.53 24.79 6.81
CA GLY A 146 -16.53 24.10 5.98
C GLY A 146 -16.02 23.80 4.58
N ALA A 147 -14.70 23.56 4.46
CA ALA A 147 -14.04 23.35 3.19
C ALA A 147 -14.42 21.99 2.56
N ARG A 148 -14.45 21.96 1.22
CA ARG A 148 -14.60 20.72 0.46
C ARG A 148 -13.24 20.03 0.41
N MET A 149 -13.12 18.90 1.07
CA MET A 149 -11.94 18.09 1.08
C MET A 149 -12.06 16.95 0.05
N ALA A 150 -10.96 16.59 -0.59
CA ALA A 150 -10.83 15.33 -1.28
C ALA A 150 -9.63 14.54 -0.74
N THR A 151 -9.69 13.22 -0.89
CA THR A 151 -8.58 12.28 -0.60
C THR A 151 -8.69 11.05 -1.51
N GLY A 152 -7.76 10.11 -1.43
CA GLY A 152 -7.79 8.90 -2.24
C GLY A 152 -8.86 7.90 -1.78
N ILE A 153 -9.36 7.09 -2.70
CA ILE A 153 -10.29 6.00 -2.40
C ILE A 153 -9.59 4.98 -1.49
N GLY A 154 -10.17 4.74 -0.31
CA GLY A 154 -9.64 3.79 0.67
C GLY A 154 -8.46 4.31 1.50
N TYR A 155 -8.16 5.61 1.46
CA TYR A 155 -7.13 6.22 2.28
C TYR A 155 -7.56 6.36 3.74
N ALA A 156 -6.59 6.27 4.67
CA ALA A 156 -6.82 6.45 6.10
C ALA A 156 -7.26 7.88 6.46
N GLU A 157 -6.88 8.85 5.67
CA GLU A 157 -7.20 10.27 5.82
C GLU A 157 -8.71 10.55 5.81
N ILE A 158 -9.53 9.61 5.30
CA ILE A 158 -11.00 9.67 5.38
C ILE A 158 -11.45 9.64 6.85
N ASP A 159 -10.85 8.77 7.65
CA ASP A 159 -11.26 8.61 9.04
C ASP A 159 -10.76 9.75 9.92
N TYR A 160 -9.56 10.26 9.69
CA TYR A 160 -9.06 11.47 10.34
C TYR A 160 -9.92 12.69 10.05
N ALA A 161 -10.38 12.82 8.79
CA ALA A 161 -11.26 13.90 8.40
C ALA A 161 -12.66 13.80 9.07
N LYS A 162 -13.22 12.59 9.15
CA LYS A 162 -14.49 12.33 9.85
C LYS A 162 -14.38 12.65 11.35
N ASP A 163 -13.33 12.19 12.01
CA ASP A 163 -13.05 12.42 13.43
C ASP A 163 -12.92 13.93 13.71
N ALA A 164 -12.23 14.66 12.85
CA ALA A 164 -12.11 16.11 12.94
C ALA A 164 -13.41 16.87 12.61
N GLY A 165 -14.47 16.20 12.19
CA GLY A 165 -15.77 16.78 11.88
C GLY A 165 -15.88 17.40 10.49
N VAL A 166 -15.02 17.04 9.53
CA VAL A 166 -15.14 17.46 8.13
C VAL A 166 -16.42 16.89 7.53
N LYS A 167 -17.26 17.75 6.94
CA LYS A 167 -18.60 17.36 6.44
C LYS A 167 -18.64 17.02 4.96
N ARG A 168 -17.66 17.50 4.18
CA ARG A 168 -17.62 17.37 2.71
C ARG A 168 -16.31 16.69 2.33
N ILE A 169 -16.38 15.37 2.17
CA ILE A 169 -15.23 14.53 1.82
C ILE A 169 -15.57 13.83 0.51
N ASP A 170 -14.86 14.18 -0.55
CA ASP A 170 -14.91 13.50 -1.83
C ASP A 170 -13.75 12.51 -1.92
N THR A 171 -13.93 11.39 -2.61
CA THR A 171 -12.87 10.44 -2.88
C THR A 171 -12.50 10.46 -4.36
N LEU A 172 -11.19 10.44 -4.66
CA LEU A 172 -10.63 10.51 -5.99
C LEU A 172 -9.69 9.34 -6.23
N PRO A 173 -9.45 8.95 -7.49
CA PRO A 173 -8.62 7.78 -7.79
C PRO A 173 -7.18 7.88 -7.28
N ASP A 174 -6.56 9.05 -7.39
CA ASP A 174 -5.16 9.28 -7.08
C ASP A 174 -4.84 10.76 -6.75
N GLN A 175 -3.58 11.04 -6.42
CA GLN A 175 -3.11 12.38 -6.05
C GLN A 175 -3.12 13.36 -7.22
N LEU A 176 -2.93 12.89 -8.46
CA LEU A 176 -2.99 13.76 -9.63
C LEU A 176 -4.40 14.26 -9.88
N ALA A 177 -5.39 13.36 -9.77
CA ALA A 177 -6.80 13.74 -9.81
C ALA A 177 -7.15 14.74 -8.69
N GLY A 178 -6.56 14.55 -7.50
CA GLY A 178 -6.68 15.45 -6.36
C GLY A 178 -6.10 16.84 -6.64
N LEU A 179 -4.87 16.90 -7.15
CA LEU A 179 -4.23 18.16 -7.52
C LEU A 179 -5.06 18.92 -8.56
N LEU A 180 -5.49 18.25 -9.61
CA LEU A 180 -6.33 18.86 -10.65
C LEU A 180 -7.68 19.33 -10.12
N ALA A 181 -8.27 18.62 -9.15
CA ALA A 181 -9.52 19.04 -8.53
C ALA A 181 -9.35 20.33 -7.72
N VAL A 182 -8.21 20.49 -7.02
CA VAL A 182 -7.88 21.75 -6.33
C VAL A 182 -7.61 22.88 -7.32
N GLU A 183 -6.81 22.65 -8.36
CA GLU A 183 -6.52 23.68 -9.40
C GLU A 183 -7.78 24.22 -10.06
N GLN A 184 -8.75 23.34 -10.29
CA GLN A 184 -10.03 23.67 -10.94
C GLN A 184 -11.07 24.23 -9.97
N GLY A 185 -10.76 24.33 -8.68
CA GLY A 185 -11.67 24.80 -7.65
C GLY A 185 -12.87 23.86 -7.39
N ARG A 186 -12.78 22.59 -7.82
CA ARG A 186 -13.81 21.58 -7.53
C ARG A 186 -13.81 21.22 -6.04
N VAL A 187 -12.62 21.14 -5.45
CA VAL A 187 -12.42 21.01 -4.00
C VAL A 187 -11.52 22.13 -3.49
N ASP A 188 -11.53 22.37 -2.20
CA ASP A 188 -10.72 23.40 -1.57
C ASP A 188 -9.36 22.88 -1.10
N VAL A 189 -9.25 21.56 -0.90
CA VAL A 189 -8.07 20.88 -0.41
C VAL A 189 -8.10 19.42 -0.84
N PHE A 190 -6.93 18.87 -1.19
CA PHE A 190 -6.70 17.43 -1.28
C PHE A 190 -5.74 17.04 -0.16
N VAL A 191 -6.00 15.90 0.47
CA VAL A 191 -5.20 15.38 1.60
C VAL A 191 -4.62 14.03 1.23
N GLY A 192 -3.36 13.83 1.56
CA GLY A 192 -2.66 12.57 1.36
C GLY A 192 -1.34 12.54 2.13
N THR A 193 -0.55 11.50 1.96
CA THR A 193 0.75 11.40 2.63
C THR A 193 1.69 12.52 2.19
N ALA A 194 2.49 13.03 3.10
CA ALA A 194 3.34 14.21 2.83
C ALA A 194 4.30 14.00 1.65
N VAL A 195 4.82 12.79 1.46
CA VAL A 195 5.74 12.47 0.37
C VAL A 195 5.03 12.45 -0.98
N THR A 196 3.81 11.89 -1.08
CA THR A 196 3.05 11.85 -2.33
C THR A 196 2.53 13.23 -2.72
N VAL A 197 2.05 14.00 -1.74
CA VAL A 197 1.59 15.38 -1.95
C VAL A 197 2.71 16.25 -2.49
N ARG A 198 3.90 16.23 -1.86
CA ARG A 198 5.07 16.97 -2.36
C ARG A 198 5.48 16.52 -3.75
N ASN A 199 5.55 15.22 -3.96
CA ASN A 199 5.98 14.63 -5.22
C ASN A 199 5.08 15.08 -6.39
N VAL A 200 3.76 14.97 -6.27
CA VAL A 200 2.82 15.35 -7.34
C VAL A 200 2.85 16.85 -7.63
N VAL A 201 3.00 17.70 -6.60
CA VAL A 201 3.13 19.15 -6.79
C VAL A 201 4.43 19.51 -7.50
N GLU A 202 5.55 18.89 -7.13
CA GLU A 202 6.85 19.11 -7.77
C GLU A 202 6.87 18.65 -9.24
N GLN A 203 6.30 17.47 -9.52
CA GLN A 203 6.28 16.91 -10.87
C GLN A 203 5.39 17.69 -11.84
N THR A 204 4.22 18.11 -11.39
CA THR A 204 3.29 18.88 -12.23
C THR A 204 3.78 20.30 -12.48
N LYS A 205 4.69 20.82 -11.66
CA LYS A 205 5.18 22.21 -11.72
C LYS A 205 4.05 23.23 -11.74
N SER A 206 2.91 22.89 -11.15
CA SER A 206 1.77 23.78 -11.10
C SER A 206 2.09 25.07 -10.35
N THR A 207 1.68 26.20 -10.91
CA THR A 207 1.77 27.51 -10.25
C THR A 207 0.51 27.87 -9.48
N LYS A 208 -0.55 27.07 -9.58
CA LYS A 208 -1.86 27.35 -9.00
C LYS A 208 -2.09 26.72 -7.62
N VAL A 209 -1.31 25.69 -7.31
CA VAL A 209 -1.41 24.98 -6.04
C VAL A 209 -0.06 24.94 -5.33
N GLU A 210 -0.09 24.55 -4.08
CA GLU A 210 1.08 24.29 -3.26
C GLU A 210 0.82 23.16 -2.28
N ALA A 211 1.88 22.48 -1.84
CA ALA A 211 1.86 21.56 -0.72
C ALA A 211 2.02 22.35 0.58
N THR A 212 1.26 21.97 1.62
CA THR A 212 1.47 22.51 2.97
C THR A 212 2.69 21.86 3.64
N ASP A 213 3.06 22.40 4.80
CA ASP A 213 3.90 21.67 5.74
C ASP A 213 3.21 20.37 6.19
N GLU A 214 4.00 19.48 6.80
CA GLU A 214 3.51 18.22 7.34
C GLU A 214 2.46 18.43 8.43
N VAL A 215 1.41 17.61 8.38
CA VAL A 215 0.29 17.62 9.31
C VAL A 215 0.27 16.30 10.07
N THR A 216 0.24 16.37 11.40
CA THR A 216 -0.02 15.19 12.22
C THR A 216 -1.53 14.99 12.31
N PRO A 217 -2.08 13.85 11.84
CA PRO A 217 -3.49 13.55 12.01
C PRO A 217 -3.82 13.21 13.47
N TYR A 218 -5.09 13.33 13.82
CA TYR A 218 -5.63 12.92 15.11
C TYR A 218 -6.78 11.95 14.89
N LEU A 219 -6.93 10.99 15.79
CA LEU A 219 -8.05 10.07 15.86
C LEU A 219 -8.40 9.87 17.34
N ASP A 220 -9.68 10.02 17.71
CA ASP A 220 -10.14 9.97 19.10
C ASP A 220 -9.37 10.91 20.03
N GLY A 221 -9.01 12.10 19.53
CA GLY A 221 -8.27 13.12 20.27
C GLY A 221 -6.79 12.80 20.50
N LYS A 222 -6.24 11.73 19.93
CA LYS A 222 -4.83 11.33 20.04
C LYS A 222 -4.10 11.57 18.73
N PRO A 223 -2.83 12.02 18.76
CA PRO A 223 -2.04 12.13 17.55
C PRO A 223 -1.75 10.72 16.97
N VAL A 224 -1.90 10.58 15.65
CA VAL A 224 -1.59 9.35 14.94
C VAL A 224 -0.20 9.45 14.32
N VAL A 225 0.57 8.39 14.46
CA VAL A 225 1.81 8.17 13.70
C VAL A 225 1.51 7.08 12.69
N ASP A 226 1.34 7.46 11.44
CA ASP A 226 1.11 6.51 10.37
C ASP A 226 2.39 5.80 9.98
N VAL A 227 2.28 4.51 9.75
CA VAL A 227 3.39 3.66 9.33
C VAL A 227 2.94 2.79 8.15
N GLY A 228 3.78 2.64 7.14
CA GLY A 228 3.47 1.85 5.97
C GLY A 228 4.26 0.54 5.91
N GLY A 229 3.64 -0.48 5.33
CA GLY A 229 4.25 -1.80 5.21
C GLY A 229 3.67 -2.63 4.07
N PHE A 230 4.37 -3.73 3.79
CA PHE A 230 3.92 -4.77 2.87
C PHE A 230 2.81 -5.61 3.49
N ALA A 231 1.82 -5.99 2.67
CA ALA A 231 0.74 -6.86 3.14
C ALA A 231 0.72 -8.21 2.42
N PHE A 232 0.39 -9.24 3.18
CA PHE A 232 0.34 -10.64 2.79
C PHE A 232 -1.03 -11.24 3.18
N ARG A 233 -1.46 -12.30 2.49
CA ARG A 233 -2.67 -13.04 2.90
C ARG A 233 -2.50 -13.67 4.28
N LEU A 234 -3.55 -13.74 5.06
CA LEU A 234 -3.55 -14.28 6.42
C LEU A 234 -2.94 -15.70 6.54
N PRO A 235 -3.16 -16.64 5.59
CA PRO A 235 -2.56 -17.97 5.67
C PRO A 235 -1.04 -17.99 5.40
N GLU A 236 -0.48 -16.98 4.74
CA GLU A 236 0.90 -17.00 4.20
C GLU A 236 1.97 -16.59 5.25
N ARG A 237 1.87 -17.14 6.45
CA ARG A 237 2.75 -16.83 7.58
C ARG A 237 4.21 -17.16 7.31
N ASN A 238 4.50 -18.21 6.52
CA ASN A 238 5.87 -18.60 6.17
C ASN A 238 6.54 -17.55 5.26
N LEU A 239 5.82 -17.05 4.24
CA LEU A 239 6.30 -15.96 3.40
C LEU A 239 6.48 -14.68 4.20
N TRP A 240 5.46 -14.29 4.97
CA TRP A 240 5.50 -13.11 5.83
C TRP A 240 6.69 -13.13 6.79
N ALA A 241 6.91 -14.24 7.50
CA ALA A 241 8.02 -14.36 8.45
C ALA A 241 9.38 -14.32 7.76
N ALA A 242 9.51 -14.95 6.58
CA ALA A 242 10.74 -14.90 5.79
C ALA A 242 11.04 -13.48 5.29
N PHE A 243 10.01 -12.79 4.78
CA PHE A 243 10.12 -11.41 4.32
C PHE A 243 10.53 -10.47 5.47
N ASN A 244 9.85 -10.56 6.61
CA ASN A 244 10.15 -9.75 7.80
C ASN A 244 11.60 -9.94 8.30
N ARG A 245 12.11 -11.18 8.29
CA ARG A 245 13.52 -11.43 8.66
C ARG A 245 14.50 -10.66 7.77
N GLU A 246 14.27 -10.65 6.47
CA GLU A 246 15.13 -9.91 5.52
C GLU A 246 14.95 -8.40 5.66
N LEU A 247 13.71 -7.92 5.84
CA LEU A 247 13.43 -6.50 6.10
C LEU A 247 14.16 -6.01 7.36
N HIS A 248 14.14 -6.79 8.44
CA HIS A 248 14.89 -6.47 9.67
C HIS A 248 16.41 -6.43 9.45
N LYS A 249 16.97 -7.28 8.57
CA LYS A 249 18.39 -7.18 8.22
C LYS A 249 18.68 -5.86 7.51
N MET A 250 17.83 -5.45 6.56
CA MET A 250 17.96 -4.17 5.86
C MET A 250 17.83 -2.98 6.81
N LYS A 251 16.89 -3.03 7.78
CA LYS A 251 16.75 -1.98 8.81
C LYS A 251 18.03 -1.85 9.65
N ARG A 252 18.54 -2.96 10.19
CA ARG A 252 19.74 -2.95 11.06
C ARG A 252 21.03 -2.54 10.35
N SER A 253 21.16 -2.85 9.07
CA SER A 253 22.35 -2.48 8.28
C SER A 253 22.32 -1.05 7.73
N GLY A 254 21.18 -0.37 7.78
CA GLY A 254 20.94 0.93 7.12
C GLY A 254 20.56 0.80 5.65
N GLU A 255 20.63 -0.39 5.06
CA GLU A 255 20.30 -0.64 3.65
C GLU A 255 18.88 -0.20 3.30
N LEU A 256 17.91 -0.32 4.23
CA LEU A 256 16.55 0.11 3.98
C LEU A 256 16.50 1.59 3.58
N LEU A 257 17.14 2.46 4.36
CA LEU A 257 17.20 3.88 4.05
C LEU A 257 17.94 4.14 2.73
N ASP A 258 19.03 3.42 2.48
CA ASP A 258 19.79 3.59 1.22
C ASP A 258 18.96 3.25 -0.01
N VAL A 259 18.09 2.23 0.09
CA VAL A 259 17.15 1.85 -0.97
C VAL A 259 16.04 2.88 -1.14
N MET A 260 15.56 3.48 -0.05
CA MET A 260 14.43 4.40 -0.07
C MET A 260 14.84 5.84 -0.39
N ARG A 261 16.09 6.22 -0.17
CA ARG A 261 16.61 7.59 -0.39
C ARG A 261 16.38 8.14 -1.81
N PRO A 262 16.56 7.38 -2.90
CA PRO A 262 16.26 7.87 -4.25
C PRO A 262 14.78 8.25 -4.47
N PHE A 263 13.90 7.79 -3.59
CA PHE A 263 12.47 8.03 -3.61
C PHE A 263 12.01 9.15 -2.65
N GLY A 264 12.97 9.95 -2.13
CA GLY A 264 12.67 11.10 -1.28
C GLY A 264 12.53 10.79 0.21
N PHE A 265 12.81 9.57 0.65
CA PHE A 265 12.81 9.23 2.07
C PHE A 265 14.12 9.62 2.74
N THR A 266 14.02 10.08 3.98
CA THR A 266 15.15 10.47 4.82
C THR A 266 15.16 9.66 6.12
N LYS A 267 16.13 9.94 6.97
CA LYS A 267 16.22 9.28 8.28
C LYS A 267 15.00 9.55 9.16
N ASP A 268 14.32 10.68 8.97
CA ASP A 268 13.16 11.07 9.79
C ASP A 268 11.93 10.18 9.56
N GLN A 269 11.85 9.54 8.39
CA GLN A 269 10.80 8.57 8.10
C GLN A 269 11.14 7.15 8.55
N MET A 270 12.36 6.87 8.98
CA MET A 270 12.68 5.53 9.51
C MET A 270 12.01 5.33 10.86
N THR A 271 11.56 4.09 11.12
CA THR A 271 10.80 3.76 12.33
C THR A 271 11.17 2.39 12.87
N ASP A 272 11.08 2.23 14.18
CA ASP A 272 11.21 0.96 14.89
C ASP A 272 9.86 0.40 15.39
N ILE A 273 8.77 1.12 15.11
CA ILE A 273 7.39 0.66 15.41
C ILE A 273 7.19 -0.71 14.76
N LYS A 274 6.44 -1.56 15.48
CA LYS A 274 6.07 -2.89 14.98
C LYS A 274 4.66 -2.89 14.41
N ALA A 275 4.43 -3.73 13.38
CA ALA A 275 3.09 -3.89 12.82
C ALA A 275 2.07 -4.27 13.89
N GLU A 276 2.45 -5.16 14.83
CA GLU A 276 1.60 -5.58 15.94
C GLU A 276 1.10 -4.41 16.81
N GLU A 277 1.90 -3.36 16.99
CA GLU A 277 1.50 -2.17 17.76
C GLU A 277 0.39 -1.38 17.08
N LYS A 278 0.34 -1.41 15.73
CA LYS A 278 -0.64 -0.73 14.90
C LYS A 278 -1.87 -1.57 14.59
N CYS A 279 -1.76 -2.88 14.75
CA CYS A 279 -2.88 -3.80 14.56
C CYS A 279 -3.77 -3.92 15.82
N ARG A 280 -3.36 -3.39 16.95
CA ARG A 280 -4.20 -3.36 18.17
C ARG A 280 -5.23 -2.24 18.06
N PRO A 281 -6.49 -2.51 18.48
CA PRO A 281 -7.54 -1.49 18.50
C PRO A 281 -7.25 -0.38 19.50
#